data_4c29176f620892465404d37f58c1d03e
#
_entry.id   4c29176f620892465404d37f58c1d03e
#
_cell.length_a   1.000
_cell.length_b   1.000
_cell.length_c   1.000
_cell.angle_alpha   90.00
_cell.angle_beta   90.00
_cell.angle_gamma   90.00
#
_symmetry.space_group_name_H-M   'P 1'
#
loop_
_entity.id
_entity.type
_entity.pdbx_description
1 polymer ?
#
loop_
_entity_poly.entity_id
_entity_poly.type
_entity_poly.pdbx_seq_one_letter_code
_entity_poly.pdbx_strand_id
1 'polypeptide(L)'
;MFQPPTTKNADPDAPTRATDNDAAIARLSTVRKGYLADPYIAPLIPRAHLQQPRPPLINIGTYLRTRAVDLLLDDWFRLAGRQKVQIVSLGAGSDTRFWRLAVRFIFNTFFFVG
;
A
#
# COMPACT_ATOMS: atom_id res chain seq x y z
N MET A 1 -11.32 27.25 -40.91
CA MET A 1 -11.62 27.63 -39.54
C MET A 1 -11.05 26.57 -38.61
N PHE A 2 -9.95 26.89 -37.94
CA PHE A 2 -9.32 25.97 -36.98
C PHE A 2 -10.22 25.90 -35.74
N GLN A 3 -10.85 24.72 -35.45
CA GLN A 3 -11.36 24.44 -34.14
C GLN A 3 -10.15 24.09 -33.25
N PRO A 4 -9.97 24.77 -32.11
CA PRO A 4 -8.97 24.33 -31.15
C PRO A 4 -9.34 22.93 -30.68
N PRO A 5 -8.34 22.05 -30.45
CA PRO A 5 -8.61 20.72 -29.90
C PRO A 5 -9.39 20.89 -28.60
N THR A 6 -10.57 20.26 -28.53
CA THR A 6 -11.30 20.14 -27.29
C THR A 6 -10.38 19.47 -26.28
N THR A 7 -9.92 20.23 -25.31
CA THR A 7 -9.23 19.69 -24.14
C THR A 7 -10.17 18.68 -23.53
N LYS A 8 -9.91 17.38 -23.73
CA LYS A 8 -10.51 16.34 -22.91
C LYS A 8 -10.29 16.78 -21.47
N ASN A 9 -11.35 16.94 -20.71
CA ASN A 9 -11.27 17.27 -19.30
C ASN A 9 -10.27 16.31 -18.66
N ALA A 10 -9.10 16.84 -18.32
CA ALA A 10 -8.07 16.06 -17.66
C ALA A 10 -8.66 15.63 -16.31
N ASP A 11 -8.66 14.33 -16.04
CA ASP A 11 -9.12 13.79 -14.77
C ASP A 11 -8.28 14.39 -13.63
N PRO A 12 -8.89 15.16 -12.71
CA PRO A 12 -8.17 15.84 -11.65
C PRO A 12 -7.45 14.88 -10.68
N ASP A 13 -7.91 13.63 -10.60
CA ASP A 13 -7.37 12.62 -9.71
C ASP A 13 -6.25 11.78 -10.35
N ALA A 14 -5.97 11.98 -11.63
CA ALA A 14 -4.96 11.21 -12.35
C ALA A 14 -3.56 11.27 -11.69
N PRO A 15 -3.05 12.42 -11.22
CA PRO A 15 -1.77 12.49 -10.53
C PRO A 15 -1.76 11.70 -9.22
N THR A 16 -2.86 11.73 -8.45
CA THR A 16 -3.00 10.99 -7.20
C THR A 16 -2.98 9.49 -7.44
N ARG A 17 -3.74 9.02 -8.44
CA ARG A 17 -3.72 7.60 -8.83
C ARG A 17 -2.36 7.15 -9.35
N ALA A 18 -1.65 8.01 -10.07
CA ALA A 18 -0.30 7.70 -10.54
C ALA A 18 0.67 7.51 -9.37
N THR A 19 0.55 8.32 -8.32
CA THR A 19 1.37 8.19 -7.10
C THR A 19 1.09 6.88 -6.37
N ASP A 20 -0.17 6.50 -6.21
CA ASP A 20 -0.55 5.23 -5.61
C ASP A 20 0.00 4.04 -6.42
N ASN A 21 -0.16 4.08 -7.74
CA ASN A 21 0.34 3.03 -8.62
C ASN A 21 1.87 2.89 -8.54
N ASP A 22 2.61 4.00 -8.49
CA ASP A 22 4.06 3.97 -8.34
C ASP A 22 4.50 3.35 -7.00
N ALA A 23 3.83 3.71 -5.91
CA ALA A 23 4.06 3.13 -4.59
C ALA A 23 3.75 1.62 -4.56
N ALA A 24 2.66 1.19 -5.19
CA ALA A 24 2.29 -0.21 -5.29
C ALA A 24 3.31 -1.03 -6.08
N ILE A 25 3.81 -0.50 -7.20
CA ILE A 25 4.83 -1.15 -8.01
C ILE A 25 6.17 -1.24 -7.25
N ALA A 26 6.56 -0.20 -6.52
CA ALA A 26 7.74 -0.23 -5.66
C ALA A 26 7.63 -1.32 -4.59
N ARG A 27 6.46 -1.48 -3.98
CA ARG A 27 6.19 -2.54 -3.02
C ARG A 27 6.26 -3.93 -3.66
N LEU A 28 5.66 -4.12 -4.84
CA LEU A 28 5.75 -5.37 -5.59
C LEU A 28 7.20 -5.77 -5.86
N SER A 29 8.02 -4.82 -6.30
CA SER A 29 9.46 -5.04 -6.52
C SER A 29 10.16 -5.50 -5.24
N THR A 30 9.88 -4.84 -4.12
CA THR A 30 10.45 -5.15 -2.81
C THR A 30 10.08 -6.57 -2.35
N VAL A 31 8.85 -6.99 -2.59
CA VAL A 31 8.38 -8.35 -2.30
C VAL A 31 9.06 -9.38 -3.20
N ARG A 32 9.13 -9.13 -4.50
CA ARG A 32 9.75 -10.05 -5.46
C ARG A 32 11.24 -10.23 -5.25
N LYS A 33 11.91 -9.20 -4.71
CA LYS A 33 13.32 -9.25 -4.35
C LYS A 33 13.58 -9.88 -2.98
N GLY A 34 12.53 -10.30 -2.27
CA GLY A 34 12.64 -11.02 -1.01
C GLY A 34 12.82 -10.14 0.23
N TYR A 35 12.69 -8.82 0.14
CA TYR A 35 12.78 -7.93 1.31
C TYR A 35 11.52 -8.00 2.19
N LEU A 36 10.36 -8.19 1.60
CA LEU A 36 9.06 -8.22 2.28
C LEU A 36 8.29 -9.49 1.92
N ALA A 37 7.49 -9.98 2.86
CA ALA A 37 6.47 -10.98 2.63
C ALA A 37 5.10 -10.28 2.59
N ASP A 38 4.52 -10.15 1.40
CA ASP A 38 3.21 -9.54 1.19
C ASP A 38 2.51 -10.20 -0.01
N PRO A 39 1.71 -11.23 0.23
CA PRO A 39 1.01 -11.95 -0.84
C PRO A 39 -0.15 -11.14 -1.43
N TYR A 40 -0.54 -10.02 -0.80
CA TYR A 40 -1.72 -9.25 -1.21
C TYR A 40 -1.42 -8.17 -2.23
N ILE A 41 -0.14 -7.78 -2.40
CA ILE A 41 0.19 -6.67 -3.30
C ILE A 41 0.05 -7.04 -4.78
N ALA A 42 0.49 -8.21 -5.20
CA ALA A 42 0.47 -8.60 -6.60
C ALA A 42 -0.94 -8.61 -7.21
N PRO A 43 -1.99 -9.13 -6.53
CA PRO A 43 -3.36 -9.10 -7.04
C PRO A 43 -3.94 -7.68 -7.22
N LEU A 44 -3.41 -6.68 -6.51
CA LEU A 44 -3.86 -5.30 -6.60
C LEU A 44 -3.28 -4.55 -7.80
N ILE A 45 -2.27 -5.10 -8.45
CA ILE A 45 -1.56 -4.41 -9.54
C ILE A 45 -1.96 -5.02 -10.88
N PRO A 46 -2.57 -4.24 -11.77
CA PRO A 46 -2.83 -4.68 -13.13
C PRO A 46 -1.52 -5.06 -13.82
N ARG A 47 -1.52 -6.22 -14.49
CA ARG A 47 -0.35 -6.73 -15.22
C ARG A 47 0.92 -6.78 -14.34
N ALA A 48 0.80 -7.23 -13.10
CA ALA A 48 1.91 -7.32 -12.16
C ALA A 48 3.13 -8.06 -12.75
N HIS A 49 2.91 -9.10 -13.55
CA HIS A 49 3.97 -9.89 -14.21
C HIS A 49 4.81 -9.09 -15.23
N LEU A 50 4.30 -7.96 -15.73
CA LEU A 50 5.01 -7.09 -16.68
C LEU A 50 5.78 -5.96 -15.99
N GLN A 51 5.61 -5.79 -14.67
CA GLN A 51 6.27 -4.71 -13.94
C GLN A 51 7.76 -5.00 -13.76
N GLN A 52 8.58 -4.02 -14.09
CA GLN A 52 10.02 -4.11 -13.94
C GLN A 52 10.44 -3.94 -12.47
N PRO A 53 11.50 -4.62 -12.02
CA PRO A 53 12.04 -4.42 -10.69
C PRO A 53 12.56 -2.98 -10.52
N ARG A 54 12.41 -2.45 -9.31
CA ARG A 54 12.95 -1.15 -8.93
C ARG A 54 14.41 -1.29 -8.49
N PRO A 55 15.20 -0.20 -8.53
CA PRO A 55 16.57 -0.19 -8.03
C PRO A 55 16.65 -0.60 -6.55
N PRO A 56 17.79 -1.15 -6.10
CA PRO A 56 17.97 -1.58 -4.71
C PRO A 56 17.67 -0.51 -3.67
N LEU A 57 18.00 0.75 -3.93
CA LEU A 57 17.70 1.86 -3.02
C LEU A 57 16.21 2.04 -2.78
N ILE A 58 15.39 1.90 -3.81
CA ILE A 58 13.92 1.97 -3.70
C ILE A 58 13.40 0.77 -2.92
N ASN A 59 13.91 -0.42 -3.16
CA ASN A 59 13.52 -1.63 -2.44
C ASN A 59 13.85 -1.53 -0.95
N ILE A 60 15.05 -1.06 -0.61
CA ILE A 60 15.47 -0.86 0.78
C ILE A 60 14.61 0.21 1.45
N GLY A 61 14.38 1.35 0.80
CA GLY A 61 13.55 2.43 1.34
C GLY A 61 12.11 1.98 1.58
N THR A 62 11.53 1.23 0.66
CA THR A 62 10.18 0.66 0.80
C THR A 62 10.13 -0.35 1.96
N TYR A 63 11.12 -1.20 2.07
CA TYR A 63 11.25 -2.14 3.20
C TYR A 63 11.31 -1.43 4.54
N LEU A 64 12.23 -0.47 4.70
CA LEU A 64 12.43 0.26 5.96
C LEU A 64 11.15 1.00 6.38
N ARG A 65 10.50 1.69 5.46
CA ARG A 65 9.23 2.39 5.73
C ARG A 65 8.15 1.42 6.18
N THR A 66 7.99 0.31 5.49
CA THR A 66 6.99 -0.70 5.82
C THR A 66 7.27 -1.30 7.20
N ARG A 67 8.50 -1.68 7.47
CA ARG A 67 8.89 -2.26 8.77
C ARG A 67 8.72 -1.28 9.92
N ALA A 68 9.09 -0.02 9.73
CA ALA A 68 8.92 1.00 10.77
C ALA A 68 7.45 1.17 11.17
N VAL A 69 6.55 1.26 10.20
CA VAL A 69 5.11 1.39 10.49
C VAL A 69 4.55 0.11 11.11
N ASP A 70 4.93 -1.07 10.61
CA ASP A 70 4.49 -2.35 11.16
C ASP A 70 4.94 -2.51 12.63
N LEU A 71 6.17 -2.12 12.96
CA LEU A 71 6.68 -2.17 14.33
C LEU A 71 5.94 -1.18 15.26
N LEU A 72 5.65 0.03 14.78
CA LEU A 72 4.85 0.99 15.54
C LEU A 72 3.46 0.47 15.84
N LEU A 73 2.81 -0.19 14.89
CA LEU A 73 1.52 -0.82 15.08
C LEU A 73 1.60 -1.99 16.07
N ASP A 74 2.61 -2.83 15.98
CA ASP A 74 2.82 -3.94 16.90
C ASP A 74 3.02 -3.43 18.35
N ASP A 75 3.79 -2.36 18.53
CA ASP A 75 3.98 -1.73 19.83
C ASP A 75 2.69 -1.13 20.37
N TRP A 76 1.93 -0.45 19.51
CA TRP A 76 0.66 0.11 19.89
C TRP A 76 -0.36 -0.96 20.31
N PHE A 77 -0.46 -2.06 19.58
CA PHE A 77 -1.32 -3.19 19.96
C PHE A 77 -0.91 -3.81 21.29
N ARG A 78 0.39 -3.92 21.57
CA ARG A 78 0.86 -4.39 22.88
C ARG A 78 0.46 -3.47 24.03
N LEU A 79 0.58 -2.16 23.83
CA LEU A 79 0.19 -1.15 24.81
C LEU A 79 -1.34 -1.14 25.03
N ALA A 80 -2.12 -1.34 23.97
CA ALA A 80 -3.57 -1.40 24.07
C ALA A 80 -4.06 -2.65 24.84
N GLY A 81 -3.29 -3.74 24.84
CA GLY A 81 -3.60 -4.97 25.55
C GLY A 81 -4.92 -5.59 25.09
N ARG A 82 -5.89 -5.72 26.01
CA ARG A 82 -7.23 -6.26 25.73
C ARG A 82 -8.26 -5.20 25.34
N GLN A 83 -7.88 -3.93 25.28
CA GLN A 83 -8.80 -2.87 24.91
C GLN A 83 -9.18 -3.00 23.43
N LYS A 84 -10.44 -2.71 23.13
CA LYS A 84 -10.89 -2.58 21.74
C LYS A 84 -10.25 -1.33 21.14
N VAL A 85 -9.59 -1.50 20.04
CA VAL A 85 -8.92 -0.41 19.31
C VAL A 85 -9.47 -0.33 17.89
N GLN A 86 -9.37 0.84 17.31
CA GLN A 86 -9.82 1.10 15.96
C GLN A 86 -8.68 1.77 15.18
N ILE A 87 -8.45 1.30 13.97
CA ILE A 87 -7.50 1.94 13.06
C ILE A 87 -8.28 2.56 11.92
N VAL A 88 -8.01 3.83 11.66
CA VAL A 88 -8.52 4.56 10.49
C VAL A 88 -7.33 4.89 9.60
N SER A 89 -7.36 4.42 8.37
CA SER A 89 -6.33 4.71 7.37
C SER A 89 -6.90 5.65 6.32
N LEU A 90 -6.37 6.87 6.25
CA LEU A 90 -6.80 7.89 5.32
C LEU A 90 -5.82 7.99 4.16
N GLY A 91 -6.35 8.04 2.94
CA GLY A 91 -5.50 8.12 1.74
C GLY A 91 -4.58 6.93 1.54
N ALA A 92 -5.01 5.75 2.00
CA ALA A 92 -4.17 4.56 2.03
C ALA A 92 -3.85 3.98 0.66
N GLY A 93 -4.66 4.28 -0.36
CA GLY A 93 -4.49 3.71 -1.68
C GLY A 93 -4.42 2.18 -1.65
N SER A 94 -3.40 1.62 -2.26
CA SER A 94 -3.16 0.16 -2.33
C SER A 94 -2.44 -0.40 -1.09
N ASP A 95 -2.76 0.12 0.10
CA ASP A 95 -2.19 -0.39 1.36
C ASP A 95 -2.73 -1.79 1.70
N THR A 96 -1.84 -2.72 1.91
CA THR A 96 -2.16 -4.12 2.22
C THR A 96 -2.22 -4.44 3.71
N ARG A 97 -2.04 -3.44 4.60
CA ARG A 97 -1.96 -3.66 6.06
C ARG A 97 -3.19 -4.31 6.64
N PHE A 98 -4.38 -3.94 6.16
CA PHE A 98 -5.61 -4.56 6.63
C PHE A 98 -5.55 -6.09 6.54
N TRP A 99 -5.26 -6.63 5.35
CA TRP A 99 -5.22 -8.07 5.15
C TRP A 99 -4.09 -8.74 5.93
N ARG A 100 -2.92 -8.12 5.97
CA ARG A 100 -1.78 -8.63 6.73
C ARG A 100 -2.04 -8.68 8.23
N LEU A 101 -2.71 -7.66 8.77
CA LEU A 101 -3.11 -7.62 10.18
C LEU A 101 -4.28 -8.56 10.46
N ALA A 102 -5.29 -8.62 9.58
CA ALA A 102 -6.45 -9.49 9.75
C ALA A 102 -6.06 -10.96 9.87
N VAL A 103 -5.10 -11.43 9.09
CA VAL A 103 -4.58 -12.80 9.20
C VAL A 103 -3.88 -13.06 10.54
N ARG A 104 -3.19 -12.05 11.08
CA ARG A 104 -2.49 -12.19 12.39
C ARG A 104 -3.45 -12.17 13.58
N PHE A 105 -4.60 -11.49 13.44
CA PHE A 105 -5.52 -11.19 14.53
C PHE A 105 -6.94 -11.69 14.28
N ILE A 106 -7.09 -12.85 13.66
CA ILE A 106 -8.39 -13.47 13.32
C ILE A 106 -9.37 -13.53 14.53
N PHE A 107 -8.87 -13.41 15.74
CA PHE A 107 -9.69 -13.48 16.97
C PHE A 107 -9.95 -12.13 17.65
N ASN A 108 -9.44 -11.01 17.13
CA ASN A 108 -9.72 -9.67 17.65
C ASN A 108 -10.44 -8.85 16.59
N THR A 109 -11.64 -8.38 16.94
CA THR A 109 -12.50 -7.63 16.03
C THR A 109 -11.84 -6.30 15.63
N PHE A 110 -11.36 -6.21 14.41
CA PHE A 110 -10.88 -4.96 13.81
C PHE A 110 -11.91 -4.43 12.83
N PHE A 111 -12.18 -3.14 12.90
CA PHE A 111 -12.91 -2.44 11.85
C PHE A 111 -11.95 -1.52 11.10
N PHE A 112 -11.82 -1.74 9.82
CA PHE A 112 -11.15 -0.83 8.91
C PHE A 112 -12.19 0.00 8.17
N VAL A 113 -12.03 1.32 8.19
CA VAL A 113 -12.80 2.23 7.35
C VAL A 113 -11.83 2.79 6.33
N GLY A 114 -11.98 2.32 5.10
CA GLY A 114 -11.18 2.77 3.96
C GLY A 114 -11.69 4.07 3.34
#